data_4c7de983f18dde59bf1a4cb443af9461
#
_entry.id   4c7de983f18dde59bf1a4cb443af9461
#
_cell.length_a   1.000
_cell.length_b   1.000
_cell.length_c   1.000
_cell.angle_alpha   90.00
_cell.angle_beta   90.00
_cell.angle_gamma   90.00
#
_symmetry.space_group_name_H-M   'P 1'
#
loop_
_entity.id
_entity.type
_entity.pdbx_description
1 polymer ?
#
loop_
_entity_poly.entity_id
_entity_poly.type
_entity_poly.pdbx_seq_one_letter_code
_entity_poly.pdbx_strand_id
1 'polypeptide(L)'
;MEAKHRRKPLRRGRPAHQFTVAMAIMSLILAGGAVTGLGTSMLRPDPATGPAEAAAPSPTGDPSNTTRLVHRDRITGDISPKSVVASPSGTVIANNMMYSHTSTLYDASSLELTATVADTVDLAEFGHPERAGETTGAPVEAVFSPDGKHAYVSQYSLKGPGAGETATDDCAAGDAIGNSAVYRLDLATHEWDQVIEVGRVPKFLSLSPDGSVALVSNWCDSSVSVVDLATGEEVRQIPVDSAPRGSVVLPDNRTAYVTAMYADELYEVDLVTGESELVLETDRKPRHLVLSPDASRMYLTESGADRLLELDTATGEVLREVGTGREPRTMAISPDGLALYVVNYYANTVTKFDTDSLEEIQTVEVGQNPIGITYEPTQGRVWVANYAGSIDVFDDTAPRDGTIEP
;
A
#
# COMPACT_ATOMS: atom_id res chain seq x y z
N MET A 1 24.00 15.57 -35.94
CA MET A 1 24.08 14.10 -35.91
C MET A 1 22.76 13.61 -35.35
N GLU A 2 21.84 13.21 -36.24
CA GLU A 2 20.49 12.76 -35.89
C GLU A 2 20.53 11.29 -35.47
N ALA A 3 20.09 10.99 -34.22
CA ALA A 3 19.89 9.63 -33.78
C ALA A 3 18.48 9.16 -34.14
N LYS A 4 18.40 8.29 -35.15
CA LYS A 4 17.18 7.61 -35.58
C LYS A 4 16.68 6.67 -34.48
N HIS A 5 15.54 6.97 -33.88
CA HIS A 5 14.76 6.03 -33.08
C HIS A 5 14.24 4.89 -33.96
N ARG A 6 14.75 3.68 -33.76
CA ARG A 6 14.18 2.46 -34.33
C ARG A 6 13.01 2.00 -33.48
N ARG A 7 11.80 2.05 -34.02
CA ARG A 7 10.61 1.39 -33.46
C ARG A 7 10.81 -0.12 -33.52
N LYS A 8 10.64 -0.81 -32.38
CA LYS A 8 10.55 -2.27 -32.34
C LYS A 8 9.23 -2.72 -32.99
N PRO A 9 9.23 -3.82 -33.75
CA PRO A 9 7.99 -4.33 -34.34
C PRO A 9 7.14 -5.05 -33.29
N LEU A 10 5.83 -4.80 -33.33
CA LEU A 10 4.78 -5.49 -32.59
C LEU A 10 4.91 -7.02 -32.76
N ARG A 11 5.06 -7.75 -31.70
CA ARG A 11 4.96 -9.21 -31.67
C ARG A 11 3.51 -9.61 -31.91
N ARG A 12 3.25 -10.26 -33.04
CA ARG A 12 1.97 -10.90 -33.36
C ARG A 12 1.70 -12.02 -32.38
N GLY A 13 0.48 -12.06 -31.83
CA GLY A 13 -0.01 -13.06 -30.91
C GLY A 13 0.12 -14.49 -31.42
N ARG A 14 0.39 -15.40 -30.51
CA ARG A 14 0.34 -16.85 -30.71
C ARG A 14 -1.13 -17.31 -30.79
N PRO A 15 -1.48 -18.31 -31.60
CA PRO A 15 -2.86 -18.78 -31.72
C PRO A 15 -3.28 -19.54 -30.45
N ALA A 16 -4.50 -19.29 -30.01
CA ALA A 16 -5.16 -19.98 -28.91
C ALA A 16 -5.28 -21.49 -29.21
N HIS A 17 -4.79 -22.32 -28.31
CA HIS A 17 -5.07 -23.74 -28.30
C HIS A 17 -6.48 -23.97 -27.72
N GLN A 18 -7.40 -24.35 -28.61
CA GLN A 18 -8.71 -24.86 -28.21
C GLN A 18 -8.55 -26.23 -27.51
N PHE A 19 -8.79 -26.30 -26.22
CA PHE A 19 -9.03 -27.56 -25.53
C PHE A 19 -10.50 -27.92 -25.61
N THR A 20 -10.77 -28.96 -26.39
CA THR A 20 -12.11 -29.59 -26.47
C THR A 20 -12.29 -30.46 -25.25
N VAL A 21 -13.14 -30.06 -24.30
CA VAL A 21 -13.57 -30.92 -23.19
C VAL A 21 -14.72 -31.80 -23.67
N ALA A 22 -14.48 -33.09 -23.77
CA ALA A 22 -15.49 -34.08 -24.04
C ALA A 22 -16.30 -34.38 -22.77
N MET A 23 -17.56 -33.96 -22.75
CA MET A 23 -18.55 -34.40 -21.74
C MET A 23 -18.91 -35.86 -21.97
N ALA A 24 -18.57 -36.73 -21.04
CA ALA A 24 -19.14 -38.08 -20.95
C ALA A 24 -20.37 -38.04 -20.04
N ILE A 25 -21.56 -38.15 -20.65
CA ILE A 25 -22.83 -38.34 -19.95
C ILE A 25 -22.96 -39.83 -19.62
N MET A 26 -22.98 -40.14 -18.32
CA MET A 26 -23.30 -41.48 -17.86
C MET A 26 -24.67 -41.44 -17.16
N SER A 27 -25.68 -41.87 -17.89
CA SER A 27 -27.04 -42.08 -17.37
C SER A 27 -27.10 -43.38 -16.59
N LEU A 28 -27.48 -43.33 -15.31
CA LEU A 28 -27.88 -44.51 -14.55
C LEU A 28 -29.32 -44.31 -14.08
N ILE A 29 -30.22 -45.13 -14.67
CA ILE A 29 -31.61 -45.33 -14.23
C ILE A 29 -31.58 -46.39 -13.15
N LEU A 30 -32.16 -46.15 -11.98
CA LEU A 30 -32.65 -47.20 -11.12
C LEU A 30 -33.89 -46.77 -10.31
N ALA A 31 -34.79 -47.68 -10.29
CA ALA A 31 -36.18 -47.59 -9.88
C ALA A 31 -36.44 -47.54 -8.36
N GLY A 32 -37.53 -46.90 -8.02
CA GLY A 32 -38.56 -47.32 -7.12
C GLY A 32 -38.27 -47.62 -5.65
N GLY A 33 -38.86 -46.82 -4.76
CA GLY A 33 -39.03 -47.15 -3.36
C GLY A 33 -39.70 -46.02 -2.61
N ALA A 34 -41.04 -46.07 -2.53
CA ALA A 34 -41.84 -45.19 -1.69
C ALA A 34 -41.69 -45.60 -0.21
N VAL A 35 -41.21 -44.69 0.63
CA VAL A 35 -41.36 -44.77 2.09
C VAL A 35 -41.91 -43.44 2.59
N THR A 36 -43.12 -43.52 3.11
CA THR A 36 -43.80 -42.46 3.86
C THR A 36 -43.10 -42.30 5.22
N GLY A 37 -42.59 -41.13 5.51
CA GLY A 37 -41.99 -40.80 6.80
C GLY A 37 -42.15 -39.31 7.13
N LEU A 38 -42.84 -39.08 8.19
CA LEU A 38 -43.23 -37.89 8.92
C LEU A 38 -42.21 -36.72 8.82
N GLY A 39 -42.74 -35.53 8.51
CA GLY A 39 -42.01 -34.27 8.52
C GLY A 39 -41.56 -33.87 9.91
N THR A 40 -40.25 -33.68 10.05
CA THR A 40 -39.68 -32.80 11.04
C THR A 40 -39.14 -31.60 10.29
N SER A 41 -39.81 -30.47 10.47
CA SER A 41 -39.35 -29.17 10.04
C SER A 41 -38.04 -28.84 10.78
N MET A 42 -36.89 -29.05 10.14
CA MET A 42 -35.64 -28.49 10.62
C MET A 42 -35.65 -26.99 10.26
N LEU A 43 -35.84 -26.17 11.28
CA LEU A 43 -35.53 -24.75 11.26
C LEU A 43 -34.09 -24.61 10.77
N ARG A 44 -33.89 -23.94 9.62
CA ARG A 44 -32.59 -23.44 9.24
C ARG A 44 -32.12 -22.48 10.35
N PRO A 45 -30.92 -22.60 10.87
CA PRO A 45 -30.39 -21.55 11.71
C PRO A 45 -30.24 -20.26 10.85
N ASP A 46 -30.73 -19.14 11.37
CA ASP A 46 -30.51 -17.83 10.81
C ASP A 46 -28.99 -17.64 10.66
N PRO A 47 -28.50 -16.96 9.59
CA PRO A 47 -27.12 -16.60 9.47
C PRO A 47 -26.77 -15.75 10.70
N ALA A 48 -25.78 -16.22 11.47
CA ALA A 48 -25.25 -15.48 12.60
C ALA A 48 -24.88 -14.08 12.10
N THR A 49 -25.53 -13.08 12.68
CA THR A 49 -25.11 -11.70 12.57
C THR A 49 -23.71 -11.62 13.17
N GLY A 50 -22.70 -11.56 12.31
CA GLY A 50 -21.34 -11.21 12.71
C GLY A 50 -21.34 -9.88 13.47
N PRO A 51 -20.31 -9.60 14.26
CA PRO A 51 -20.20 -8.32 14.96
C PRO A 51 -20.34 -7.20 13.91
N ALA A 52 -21.23 -6.24 14.19
CA ALA A 52 -21.43 -5.10 13.33
C ALA A 52 -20.08 -4.41 13.11
N GLU A 53 -19.67 -4.34 11.86
CA GLU A 53 -18.55 -3.55 11.41
C GLU A 53 -18.71 -2.15 12.00
N ALA A 54 -17.72 -1.69 12.77
CA ALA A 54 -17.75 -0.35 13.32
C ALA A 54 -17.70 0.59 12.12
N ALA A 55 -18.82 1.21 11.80
CA ALA A 55 -18.92 2.20 10.74
C ALA A 55 -17.83 3.25 11.01
N ALA A 56 -16.98 3.50 10.01
CA ALA A 56 -16.04 4.59 10.05
C ALA A 56 -16.79 5.88 10.46
N PRO A 57 -16.23 6.72 11.34
CA PRO A 57 -16.88 7.96 11.75
C PRO A 57 -17.23 8.75 10.51
N SER A 58 -18.49 9.14 10.38
CA SER A 58 -18.92 10.02 9.29
C SER A 58 -18.09 11.29 9.35
N PRO A 59 -17.51 11.75 8.24
CA PRO A 59 -16.73 12.98 8.23
C PRO A 59 -17.60 14.14 8.72
N THR A 60 -17.13 14.86 9.72
CA THR A 60 -17.85 16.00 10.35
C THR A 60 -17.54 17.34 9.66
N GLY A 61 -16.97 17.30 8.44
CA GLY A 61 -16.58 18.46 7.66
C GLY A 61 -17.34 18.60 6.33
N ASP A 62 -16.98 19.63 5.57
CA ASP A 62 -17.44 19.79 4.19
C ASP A 62 -16.90 18.63 3.33
N PRO A 63 -17.62 18.23 2.24
CA PRO A 63 -17.14 17.22 1.31
C PRO A 63 -15.74 17.56 0.79
N SER A 64 -14.80 16.61 0.85
CA SER A 64 -13.39 16.89 0.56
C SER A 64 -13.15 17.41 -0.86
N ASN A 65 -14.00 17.09 -1.84
CA ASN A 65 -13.92 17.65 -3.19
C ASN A 65 -14.40 19.12 -3.27
N THR A 66 -14.96 19.67 -2.21
CA THR A 66 -15.36 21.09 -2.11
C THR A 66 -14.36 21.95 -1.34
N THR A 67 -13.33 21.35 -0.78
CA THR A 67 -12.28 22.01 0.00
C THR A 67 -10.99 22.22 -0.79
N ARG A 68 -10.10 23.07 -0.25
CA ARG A 68 -8.76 23.34 -0.77
C ARG A 68 -7.69 23.09 0.28
N LEU A 69 -6.52 22.68 -0.18
CA LEU A 69 -5.31 22.58 0.63
C LEU A 69 -4.78 23.97 0.96
N VAL A 70 -4.65 24.28 2.23
CA VAL A 70 -4.00 25.49 2.76
C VAL A 70 -2.77 25.07 3.53
N HIS A 71 -1.58 25.57 3.10
CA HIS A 71 -0.34 25.24 3.77
C HIS A 71 -0.38 25.72 5.22
N ARG A 72 -0.17 24.80 6.15
CA ARG A 72 -0.18 25.03 7.58
C ARG A 72 1.23 25.19 8.15
N ASP A 73 2.10 24.24 7.88
CA ASP A 73 3.45 24.21 8.43
C ASP A 73 4.39 23.34 7.59
N ARG A 74 5.68 23.53 7.83
CA ARG A 74 6.74 22.68 7.28
C ARG A 74 7.66 22.21 8.39
N ILE A 75 7.59 20.94 8.73
CA ILE A 75 8.45 20.28 9.69
C ILE A 75 9.80 20.01 9.03
N THR A 76 10.86 20.43 9.71
CA THR A 76 12.26 20.25 9.27
C THR A 76 13.11 19.76 10.44
N GLY A 77 14.34 19.37 10.18
CA GLY A 77 15.28 18.90 11.20
C GLY A 77 16.17 17.79 10.66
N ASP A 78 16.61 16.91 11.53
CA ASP A 78 17.40 15.73 11.14
C ASP A 78 16.46 14.59 10.67
N ILE A 79 15.75 14.87 9.58
CA ILE A 79 14.81 13.94 8.94
C ILE A 79 15.09 13.82 7.45
N SER A 80 14.88 12.62 6.90
CA SER A 80 14.92 12.32 5.47
C SER A 80 13.80 11.33 5.12
N PRO A 81 12.53 11.79 5.23
CA PRO A 81 11.41 10.89 5.22
C PRO A 81 11.22 10.25 3.83
N LYS A 82 11.14 8.91 3.81
CA LYS A 82 10.80 8.09 2.67
C LYS A 82 9.30 7.88 2.55
N SER A 83 8.63 7.84 3.68
CA SER A 83 7.17 7.77 3.78
C SER A 83 6.67 8.60 4.96
N VAL A 84 5.39 8.90 4.93
CA VAL A 84 4.62 9.46 6.03
C VAL A 84 3.24 8.79 6.03
N VAL A 85 2.82 8.30 7.20
CA VAL A 85 1.55 7.58 7.35
C VAL A 85 0.84 8.04 8.62
N ALA A 86 -0.46 8.29 8.52
CA ALA A 86 -1.30 8.68 9.65
C ALA A 86 -2.08 7.49 10.21
N SER A 87 -2.16 7.41 11.53
CA SER A 87 -3.08 6.49 12.21
C SER A 87 -4.49 7.05 12.27
N PRO A 88 -5.51 6.22 12.45
CA PRO A 88 -6.86 6.68 12.71
C PRO A 88 -7.02 7.49 14.02
N SER A 89 -6.03 7.44 14.91
CA SER A 89 -6.07 8.05 16.25
C SER A 89 -5.26 9.36 16.38
N GLY A 90 -4.70 9.88 15.27
CA GLY A 90 -3.99 11.17 15.28
C GLY A 90 -2.48 11.06 15.57
N THR A 91 -1.89 9.87 15.45
CA THR A 91 -0.43 9.71 15.40
C THR A 91 0.03 9.66 13.95
N VAL A 92 1.09 10.38 13.61
CA VAL A 92 1.70 10.32 12.28
C VAL A 92 3.12 9.80 12.41
N ILE A 93 3.46 8.76 11.64
CA ILE A 93 4.82 8.20 11.57
C ILE A 93 5.50 8.63 10.28
N ALA A 94 6.77 9.03 10.35
CA ALA A 94 7.61 9.27 9.18
C ALA A 94 8.87 8.41 9.26
N ASN A 95 9.16 7.68 8.18
CA ASN A 95 10.28 6.74 8.10
C ASN A 95 11.48 7.40 7.41
N ASN A 96 12.55 7.63 8.16
CA ASN A 96 13.75 8.33 7.72
C ASN A 96 14.82 7.33 7.26
N MET A 97 14.63 6.77 6.06
CA MET A 97 15.46 5.70 5.51
C MET A 97 16.91 6.12 5.26
N MET A 98 17.10 7.35 4.77
CA MET A 98 18.42 7.85 4.43
C MET A 98 19.04 8.57 5.63
N TYR A 99 20.29 8.35 5.91
CA TYR A 99 21.11 9.04 6.91
C TYR A 99 20.79 8.75 8.38
N SER A 100 19.58 9.03 8.88
CA SER A 100 19.27 8.89 10.31
C SER A 100 18.82 7.50 10.73
N HIS A 101 18.27 6.69 9.81
CA HIS A 101 17.76 5.35 10.11
C HIS A 101 16.85 5.33 11.35
N THR A 102 15.82 6.17 11.32
CA THR A 102 14.85 6.33 12.41
C THR A 102 13.43 6.38 11.90
N SER A 103 12.48 6.02 12.75
CA SER A 103 11.07 6.40 12.58
C SER A 103 10.74 7.51 13.57
N THR A 104 10.19 8.62 13.08
CA THR A 104 9.76 9.75 13.90
C THR A 104 8.24 9.79 14.00
N LEU A 105 7.72 9.98 15.21
CA LEU A 105 6.29 10.05 15.50
C LEU A 105 5.90 11.48 15.86
N TYR A 106 4.76 11.90 15.34
CA TYR A 106 4.21 13.24 15.56
C TYR A 106 2.76 13.16 16.05
N ASP A 107 2.37 14.09 16.91
CA ASP A 107 0.97 14.35 17.21
C ASP A 107 0.34 15.18 16.09
N ALA A 108 -0.73 14.69 15.48
CA ALA A 108 -1.35 15.31 14.32
C ALA A 108 -1.99 16.69 14.63
N SER A 109 -2.38 16.93 15.88
CA SER A 109 -3.05 18.19 16.27
C SER A 109 -2.05 19.33 16.51
N SER A 110 -1.00 19.04 17.27
CA SER A 110 0.05 20.01 17.62
C SER A 110 1.19 20.09 16.61
N LEU A 111 1.38 19.07 15.78
CA LEU A 111 2.52 18.85 14.87
C LEU A 111 3.84 18.60 15.60
N GLU A 112 3.79 18.40 16.91
CA GLU A 112 4.99 18.17 17.72
C GLU A 112 5.54 16.76 17.54
N LEU A 113 6.87 16.64 17.53
CA LEU A 113 7.58 15.37 17.58
C LEU A 113 7.36 14.73 18.98
N THR A 114 6.75 13.55 19.01
CA THR A 114 6.45 12.81 20.25
C THR A 114 7.48 11.74 20.56
N ALA A 115 8.08 11.13 19.53
CA ALA A 115 9.14 10.14 19.69
C ALA A 115 10.05 10.07 18.47
N THR A 116 11.29 9.64 18.70
CA THR A 116 12.23 9.20 17.67
C THR A 116 12.68 7.79 18.04
N VAL A 117 12.37 6.83 17.18
CA VAL A 117 12.69 5.42 17.38
C VAL A 117 13.83 5.05 16.46
N ALA A 118 14.96 4.62 17.00
CA ALA A 118 16.07 4.11 16.23
C ALA A 118 15.68 2.78 15.55
N ASP A 119 16.14 2.59 14.35
CA ASP A 119 15.84 1.39 13.56
C ASP A 119 16.88 0.28 13.82
N THR A 120 17.19 0.07 15.09
CA THR A 120 18.23 -0.84 15.55
C THR A 120 17.66 -1.80 16.57
N VAL A 121 17.89 -3.09 16.38
CA VAL A 121 17.45 -4.20 17.23
C VAL A 121 18.57 -5.20 17.44
N ASP A 122 18.48 -6.02 18.51
CA ASP A 122 19.24 -7.27 18.59
C ASP A 122 18.32 -8.42 18.18
N LEU A 123 18.58 -9.03 17.04
CA LEU A 123 17.75 -10.11 16.50
C LEU A 123 17.68 -11.34 17.41
N ALA A 124 18.62 -11.52 18.34
CA ALA A 124 18.57 -12.59 19.32
C ALA A 124 17.37 -12.45 20.28
N GLU A 125 16.93 -11.22 20.56
CA GLU A 125 15.74 -10.94 21.39
C GLU A 125 14.43 -11.30 20.66
N PHE A 126 14.49 -11.45 19.33
CA PHE A 126 13.35 -11.76 18.47
C PHE A 126 13.40 -13.18 17.87
N GLY A 127 14.13 -14.10 18.52
CA GLY A 127 14.13 -15.51 18.14
C GLY A 127 15.28 -15.96 17.23
N HIS A 128 16.25 -15.09 16.92
CA HIS A 128 17.41 -15.38 16.07
C HIS A 128 18.74 -15.33 16.87
N PRO A 129 18.98 -16.25 17.83
CA PRO A 129 20.17 -16.19 18.70
C PRO A 129 21.49 -16.33 17.94
N GLU A 130 21.48 -16.93 16.75
CA GLU A 130 22.63 -17.03 15.85
C GLU A 130 23.04 -15.71 15.24
N ARG A 131 22.16 -14.69 15.31
CA ARG A 131 22.35 -13.33 14.78
C ARG A 131 22.44 -12.30 15.90
N ALA A 132 22.90 -12.72 17.09
CA ALA A 132 23.05 -11.85 18.26
C ALA A 132 23.99 -10.67 17.97
N GLY A 133 23.57 -9.49 18.41
CA GLY A 133 24.26 -8.22 18.26
C GLY A 133 23.44 -7.19 17.51
N GLU A 134 23.98 -5.97 17.45
CA GLU A 134 23.30 -4.84 16.85
C GLU A 134 23.03 -5.07 15.36
N THR A 135 21.76 -4.98 14.97
CA THR A 135 21.28 -5.00 13.58
C THR A 135 20.52 -3.72 13.32
N THR A 136 20.98 -2.94 12.35
CA THR A 136 20.33 -1.71 11.90
C THR A 136 19.52 -1.99 10.63
N GLY A 137 18.28 -1.55 10.61
CA GLY A 137 17.42 -1.57 9.45
C GLY A 137 17.55 -0.31 8.59
N ALA A 138 16.58 -0.12 7.69
CA ALA A 138 16.42 1.08 6.88
C ALA A 138 14.91 1.27 6.60
N PRO A 139 14.17 2.06 7.40
CA PRO A 139 12.72 2.12 7.37
C PRO A 139 12.20 2.75 6.09
N VAL A 140 11.29 2.06 5.38
CA VAL A 140 10.80 2.50 4.05
C VAL A 140 9.37 2.95 4.12
N GLU A 141 8.47 2.06 4.54
CA GLU A 141 7.03 2.27 4.54
C GLU A 141 6.46 1.77 5.84
N ALA A 142 5.31 2.33 6.23
CA ALA A 142 4.59 1.89 7.41
C ALA A 142 3.10 1.67 7.12
N VAL A 143 2.47 0.89 7.98
CA VAL A 143 1.01 0.76 8.07
C VAL A 143 0.63 0.56 9.54
N PHE A 144 -0.46 1.19 9.96
CA PHE A 144 -0.97 1.00 11.32
C PHE A 144 -1.90 -0.21 11.40
N SER A 145 -1.87 -0.93 12.52
CA SER A 145 -2.89 -1.93 12.82
C SER A 145 -4.28 -1.27 12.90
N PRO A 146 -5.37 -2.00 12.55
CA PRO A 146 -6.72 -1.42 12.59
C PRO A 146 -7.14 -0.92 13.97
N ASP A 147 -6.60 -1.51 15.05
CA ASP A 147 -6.86 -1.08 16.44
C ASP A 147 -6.01 0.15 16.85
N GLY A 148 -5.11 0.61 15.99
CA GLY A 148 -4.25 1.78 16.21
C GLY A 148 -3.19 1.61 17.29
N LYS A 149 -2.88 0.38 17.73
CA LYS A 149 -1.90 0.13 18.79
C LYS A 149 -0.49 -0.10 18.31
N HIS A 150 -0.35 -0.56 17.08
CA HIS A 150 0.94 -0.91 16.48
C HIS A 150 1.11 -0.23 15.13
N ALA A 151 2.37 -0.04 14.73
CA ALA A 151 2.76 0.25 13.36
C ALA A 151 3.71 -0.85 12.87
N TYR A 152 3.49 -1.33 11.66
CA TYR A 152 4.39 -2.24 10.96
C TYR A 152 5.24 -1.46 9.98
N VAL A 153 6.57 -1.61 10.06
CA VAL A 153 7.53 -0.82 9.27
C VAL A 153 8.42 -1.74 8.48
N SER A 154 8.38 -1.64 7.14
CA SER A 154 9.26 -2.43 6.28
C SER A 154 10.68 -1.89 6.28
N GLN A 155 11.67 -2.78 6.32
CA GLN A 155 13.09 -2.47 6.36
C GLN A 155 13.71 -2.73 4.98
N TYR A 156 14.23 -1.70 4.30
CA TYR A 156 14.84 -1.85 2.97
C TYR A 156 15.93 -2.92 2.92
N SER A 157 16.77 -2.94 3.94
CA SER A 157 17.83 -3.94 4.15
C SER A 157 18.23 -3.94 5.62
N LEU A 158 18.78 -5.05 6.06
CA LEU A 158 19.36 -5.19 7.40
C LEU A 158 20.89 -5.12 7.28
N LYS A 159 21.53 -4.53 8.28
CA LYS A 159 22.98 -4.47 8.42
C LYS A 159 23.37 -4.89 9.83
N GLY A 160 24.05 -6.02 9.96
CA GLY A 160 24.42 -6.60 11.25
C GLY A 160 24.85 -8.05 11.10
N PRO A 161 24.94 -8.78 12.21
CA PRO A 161 25.31 -10.20 12.20
C PRO A 161 24.36 -11.04 11.34
N GLY A 162 24.89 -11.81 10.42
CA GLY A 162 24.13 -12.69 9.53
C GLY A 162 23.30 -11.96 8.45
N ALA A 163 23.40 -10.64 8.34
CA ALA A 163 22.85 -9.91 7.21
C ALA A 163 23.67 -10.22 5.93
N GLY A 164 22.99 -10.26 4.78
CA GLY A 164 23.66 -10.36 3.50
C GLY A 164 24.34 -9.07 3.06
N GLU A 165 24.68 -8.98 1.78
CA GLU A 165 25.18 -7.72 1.22
C GLU A 165 24.08 -6.64 1.20
N THR A 166 24.49 -5.37 1.33
CA THR A 166 23.57 -4.24 1.26
C THR A 166 22.94 -4.18 -0.13
N ALA A 167 21.62 -4.09 -0.14
CA ALA A 167 20.85 -4.04 -1.37
C ALA A 167 20.95 -2.67 -2.05
N THR A 168 20.80 -2.68 -3.37
CA THR A 168 20.57 -1.52 -4.23
C THR A 168 19.31 -1.73 -5.05
N ASP A 169 18.73 -0.65 -5.60
CA ASP A 169 17.47 -0.71 -6.35
C ASP A 169 17.56 -1.51 -7.66
N ASP A 170 18.77 -1.74 -8.17
CA ASP A 170 19.02 -2.58 -9.34
C ASP A 170 19.23 -4.07 -8.99
N CYS A 171 19.19 -4.41 -7.70
CA CYS A 171 19.36 -5.78 -7.19
C CYS A 171 20.66 -6.44 -7.69
N ALA A 172 21.72 -5.65 -7.94
CA ALA A 172 22.93 -6.09 -8.65
C ALA A 172 23.69 -7.21 -7.92
N ALA A 173 23.61 -7.27 -6.58
CA ALA A 173 24.24 -8.32 -5.80
C ALA A 173 23.48 -9.67 -5.84
N GLY A 174 22.29 -9.70 -6.43
CA GLY A 174 21.51 -10.92 -6.63
C GLY A 174 21.29 -11.69 -5.33
N ASP A 175 21.63 -12.97 -5.32
CA ASP A 175 21.45 -13.85 -4.16
C ASP A 175 22.35 -13.55 -2.96
N ALA A 176 23.33 -12.65 -3.11
CA ALA A 176 24.12 -12.16 -1.97
C ALA A 176 23.38 -11.13 -1.11
N ILE A 177 22.30 -10.52 -1.62
CA ILE A 177 21.41 -9.65 -0.84
C ILE A 177 20.68 -10.52 0.19
N GLY A 178 20.79 -10.18 1.47
CA GLY A 178 20.08 -10.89 2.53
C GLY A 178 18.58 -10.60 2.54
N ASN A 179 17.82 -11.53 3.09
CA ASN A 179 16.44 -11.27 3.47
C ASN A 179 16.38 -10.10 4.45
N SER A 180 15.26 -9.42 4.44
CA SER A 180 15.01 -8.31 5.33
C SER A 180 13.79 -8.58 6.22
N ALA A 181 13.21 -7.55 6.81
CA ALA A 181 12.16 -7.72 7.80
C ALA A 181 11.12 -6.60 7.77
N VAL A 182 10.00 -6.87 8.41
CA VAL A 182 9.04 -5.89 8.90
C VAL A 182 9.19 -5.84 10.42
N TYR A 183 9.40 -4.63 10.97
CA TYR A 183 9.45 -4.41 12.42
C TYR A 183 8.07 -3.92 12.89
N ARG A 184 7.58 -4.46 14.03
CA ARG A 184 6.37 -3.97 14.67
C ARG A 184 6.74 -3.04 15.83
N LEU A 185 6.19 -1.83 15.78
CA LEU A 185 6.33 -0.81 16.82
C LEU A 185 5.09 -0.82 17.71
N ASP A 186 5.28 -0.98 19.00
CA ASP A 186 4.25 -0.70 20.00
C ASP A 186 4.16 0.82 20.23
N LEU A 187 2.99 1.40 19.99
CA LEU A 187 2.78 2.85 20.05
C LEU A 187 2.63 3.39 21.47
N ALA A 188 2.44 2.53 22.47
CA ALA A 188 2.36 2.95 23.86
C ALA A 188 3.74 3.05 24.50
N THR A 189 4.67 2.17 24.12
CA THR A 189 6.04 2.12 24.67
C THR A 189 7.05 2.80 23.75
N HIS A 190 6.76 2.93 22.46
CA HIS A 190 7.66 3.35 21.38
C HIS A 190 8.85 2.41 21.22
N GLU A 191 8.65 1.11 21.45
CA GLU A 191 9.67 0.07 21.31
C GLU A 191 9.29 -0.91 20.20
N TRP A 192 10.30 -1.45 19.51
CA TRP A 192 10.10 -2.58 18.60
C TRP A 192 9.80 -3.82 19.43
N ASP A 193 8.64 -4.45 19.23
CA ASP A 193 8.19 -5.62 19.99
C ASP A 193 8.11 -6.91 19.16
N GLN A 194 8.30 -6.81 17.82
CA GLN A 194 8.34 -7.96 16.94
C GLN A 194 9.18 -7.66 15.69
N VAL A 195 9.93 -8.66 15.23
CA VAL A 195 10.65 -8.66 13.95
C VAL A 195 10.14 -9.84 13.13
N ILE A 196 9.67 -9.56 11.92
CA ILE A 196 9.07 -10.53 11.00
C ILE A 196 9.97 -10.61 9.77
N GLU A 197 10.64 -11.73 9.56
CA GLU A 197 11.47 -11.92 8.37
C GLU A 197 10.59 -12.05 7.12
N VAL A 198 11.02 -11.39 6.04
CA VAL A 198 10.37 -11.40 4.72
C VAL A 198 11.45 -11.47 3.64
N GLY A 199 11.06 -11.42 2.38
CA GLY A 199 12.02 -11.44 1.28
C GLY A 199 12.92 -10.21 1.19
N ARG A 200 13.68 -10.13 0.09
CA ARG A 200 14.72 -9.12 -0.14
C ARG A 200 14.13 -7.78 -0.57
N VAL A 201 14.56 -6.71 0.09
CA VAL A 201 14.21 -5.32 -0.22
C VAL A 201 12.70 -5.08 -0.17
N PRO A 202 12.06 -5.24 0.99
CA PRO A 202 10.64 -4.91 1.15
C PRO A 202 10.44 -3.40 1.03
N LYS A 203 9.65 -2.97 0.03
CA LYS A 203 9.45 -1.54 -0.30
C LYS A 203 8.06 -1.01 -0.01
N PHE A 204 7.11 -1.89 0.18
CA PHE A 204 5.75 -1.52 0.47
C PHE A 204 5.07 -2.63 1.25
N LEU A 205 4.10 -2.25 2.06
CA LEU A 205 3.25 -3.21 2.76
C LEU A 205 1.82 -2.66 2.87
N SER A 206 0.85 -3.58 2.85
CA SER A 206 -0.56 -3.31 3.10
C SER A 206 -1.13 -4.35 4.06
N LEU A 207 -2.15 -3.99 4.83
CA LEU A 207 -2.85 -4.92 5.70
C LEU A 207 -4.17 -5.35 5.07
N SER A 208 -4.60 -6.57 5.41
CA SER A 208 -6.00 -6.95 5.22
C SER A 208 -6.90 -6.07 6.10
N PRO A 209 -8.13 -5.76 5.65
CA PRO A 209 -9.07 -4.94 6.42
C PRO A 209 -9.34 -5.44 7.83
N ASP A 210 -9.33 -6.75 8.06
CA ASP A 210 -9.48 -7.37 9.39
C ASP A 210 -8.20 -7.35 10.24
N GLY A 211 -7.08 -6.90 9.66
CA GLY A 211 -5.77 -6.84 10.33
C GLY A 211 -5.13 -8.20 10.61
N SER A 212 -5.60 -9.27 9.98
CA SER A 212 -5.03 -10.62 10.19
C SER A 212 -3.78 -10.89 9.35
N VAL A 213 -3.65 -10.23 8.19
CA VAL A 213 -2.59 -10.48 7.22
C VAL A 213 -1.90 -9.17 6.83
N ALA A 214 -0.55 -9.21 6.72
CA ALA A 214 0.20 -8.21 5.98
C ALA A 214 0.70 -8.80 4.65
N LEU A 215 0.58 -7.99 3.59
CA LEU A 215 1.15 -8.27 2.28
C LEU A 215 2.35 -7.35 2.07
N VAL A 216 3.54 -7.91 1.83
CA VAL A 216 4.80 -7.18 1.74
C VAL A 216 5.45 -7.37 0.38
N SER A 217 5.73 -6.29 -0.33
CA SER A 217 6.33 -6.32 -1.67
C SER A 217 7.84 -6.45 -1.61
N ASN A 218 8.39 -7.60 -2.00
CA ASN A 218 9.83 -7.91 -2.02
C ASN A 218 10.44 -7.54 -3.37
N TRP A 219 10.97 -6.34 -3.46
CA TRP A 219 11.44 -5.73 -4.70
C TRP A 219 12.48 -6.57 -5.46
N CYS A 220 13.43 -7.18 -4.75
CA CYS A 220 14.50 -7.96 -5.38
C CYS A 220 14.19 -9.46 -5.52
N ASP A 221 13.05 -9.92 -5.00
CA ASP A 221 12.61 -11.31 -5.15
C ASP A 221 11.55 -11.50 -6.23
N SER A 222 11.04 -10.41 -6.81
CA SER A 222 9.89 -10.50 -7.71
C SER A 222 8.75 -11.30 -7.08
N SER A 223 8.46 -11.03 -5.81
CA SER A 223 7.45 -11.73 -5.02
C SER A 223 6.78 -10.82 -4.00
N VAL A 224 5.68 -11.28 -3.46
CA VAL A 224 5.07 -10.70 -2.26
C VAL A 224 5.06 -11.72 -1.14
N SER A 225 5.39 -11.29 0.09
CA SER A 225 5.26 -12.08 1.31
C SER A 225 3.87 -11.92 1.89
N VAL A 226 3.22 -13.03 2.23
CA VAL A 226 2.00 -13.09 3.03
C VAL A 226 2.40 -13.40 4.46
N VAL A 227 2.15 -12.48 5.36
CA VAL A 227 2.50 -12.59 6.79
C VAL A 227 1.23 -12.76 7.61
N ASP A 228 1.16 -13.81 8.41
CA ASP A 228 0.14 -13.98 9.45
C ASP A 228 0.53 -13.09 10.66
N LEU A 229 -0.28 -12.06 10.93
CA LEU A 229 0.02 -11.10 12.00
C LEU A 229 -0.27 -11.62 13.41
N ALA A 230 -1.04 -12.70 13.53
CA ALA A 230 -1.27 -13.34 14.84
C ALA A 230 -0.04 -14.13 15.31
N THR A 231 0.67 -14.78 14.37
CA THR A 231 1.90 -15.53 14.68
C THR A 231 3.15 -14.69 14.44
N GLY A 232 3.10 -13.69 13.56
CA GLY A 232 4.26 -12.92 13.12
C GLY A 232 5.18 -13.70 12.18
N GLU A 233 4.63 -14.63 11.42
CA GLU A 233 5.40 -15.48 10.51
C GLU A 233 5.01 -15.22 9.05
N GLU A 234 6.01 -15.25 8.16
CA GLU A 234 5.77 -15.33 6.73
C GLU A 234 5.22 -16.73 6.41
N VAL A 235 3.95 -16.80 6.04
CA VAL A 235 3.29 -18.08 5.73
C VAL A 235 3.42 -18.47 4.26
N ARG A 236 3.76 -17.52 3.38
CA ARG A 236 3.87 -17.75 1.95
C ARG A 236 4.62 -16.61 1.26
N GLN A 237 5.35 -16.96 0.19
CA GLN A 237 5.75 -16.02 -0.84
C GLN A 237 5.01 -16.33 -2.14
N ILE A 238 4.46 -15.30 -2.77
CA ILE A 238 3.72 -15.42 -4.03
C ILE A 238 4.53 -14.71 -5.11
N PRO A 239 4.91 -15.41 -6.18
CA PRO A 239 5.66 -14.81 -7.28
C PRO A 239 4.77 -13.83 -8.07
N VAL A 240 5.33 -12.67 -8.39
CA VAL A 240 4.83 -11.70 -9.35
C VAL A 240 5.99 -11.33 -10.27
N ASP A 241 5.81 -10.39 -11.21
CA ASP A 241 6.94 -9.99 -12.04
C ASP A 241 7.80 -8.90 -11.37
N SER A 242 8.75 -8.38 -12.10
CA SER A 242 9.90 -7.58 -11.65
C SER A 242 9.51 -6.32 -10.87
N ALA A 243 10.14 -6.18 -9.70
CA ALA A 243 10.06 -5.00 -8.84
C ALA A 243 8.63 -4.70 -8.33
N PRO A 244 7.99 -5.63 -7.57
CA PRO A 244 6.70 -5.35 -6.94
C PRO A 244 6.80 -4.13 -6.03
N ARG A 245 5.76 -3.27 -6.06
CA ARG A 245 5.81 -1.99 -5.37
C ARG A 245 4.56 -1.70 -4.55
N GLY A 246 3.51 -1.12 -5.14
CA GLY A 246 2.26 -0.84 -4.46
C GLY A 246 1.37 -2.08 -4.38
N SER A 247 0.64 -2.22 -3.29
CA SER A 247 -0.37 -3.27 -3.12
C SER A 247 -1.58 -2.76 -2.35
N VAL A 248 -2.71 -3.41 -2.55
CA VAL A 248 -3.92 -3.25 -1.75
C VAL A 248 -4.55 -4.61 -1.52
N VAL A 249 -5.11 -4.84 -0.33
CA VAL A 249 -5.89 -6.04 -0.01
C VAL A 249 -7.37 -5.68 -0.01
N LEU A 250 -8.20 -6.49 -0.67
CA LEU A 250 -9.62 -6.23 -0.81
C LEU A 250 -10.41 -6.59 0.48
N PRO A 251 -11.66 -6.12 0.61
CA PRO A 251 -12.50 -6.38 1.79
C PRO A 251 -12.80 -7.86 2.08
N ASP A 252 -12.56 -8.75 1.12
CA ASP A 252 -12.69 -10.19 1.32
C ASP A 252 -11.52 -10.82 2.13
N ASN A 253 -10.49 -10.03 2.48
CA ASN A 253 -9.25 -10.43 3.16
C ASN A 253 -8.48 -11.55 2.44
N ARG A 254 -8.74 -11.74 1.16
CA ARG A 254 -8.19 -12.82 0.34
C ARG A 254 -7.57 -12.33 -0.95
N THR A 255 -8.26 -11.47 -1.66
CA THR A 255 -7.81 -10.93 -2.94
C THR A 255 -6.97 -9.68 -2.71
N ALA A 256 -5.87 -9.56 -3.42
CA ALA A 256 -5.02 -8.37 -3.42
C ALA A 256 -4.60 -7.99 -4.84
N TYR A 257 -4.33 -6.69 -5.04
CA TYR A 257 -3.69 -6.21 -6.25
C TYR A 257 -2.27 -5.74 -5.95
N VAL A 258 -1.34 -6.03 -6.88
CA VAL A 258 0.09 -5.72 -6.73
C VAL A 258 0.64 -5.17 -8.04
N THR A 259 1.32 -4.03 -7.99
CA THR A 259 2.03 -3.49 -9.15
C THR A 259 3.41 -4.12 -9.29
N ALA A 260 3.77 -4.59 -10.49
CA ALA A 260 5.12 -5.00 -10.88
C ALA A 260 5.76 -3.86 -11.70
N MET A 261 6.49 -2.97 -11.01
CA MET A 261 6.85 -1.65 -11.53
C MET A 261 7.81 -1.70 -12.73
N TYR A 262 8.72 -2.67 -12.81
CA TYR A 262 9.66 -2.80 -13.92
C TYR A 262 9.19 -3.75 -15.00
N ALA A 263 8.13 -4.51 -14.74
CA ALA A 263 7.42 -5.28 -15.74
C ALA A 263 6.36 -4.46 -16.50
N ASP A 264 5.96 -3.31 -15.93
CA ASP A 264 4.85 -2.49 -16.42
C ASP A 264 3.51 -3.25 -16.34
N GLU A 265 3.24 -3.91 -15.19
CA GLU A 265 2.12 -4.83 -15.01
C GLU A 265 1.41 -4.64 -13.68
N LEU A 266 0.12 -5.03 -13.65
CA LEU A 266 -0.71 -5.16 -12.45
C LEU A 266 -1.17 -6.61 -12.32
N TYR A 267 -0.96 -7.18 -11.14
CA TYR A 267 -1.37 -8.55 -10.80
C TYR A 267 -2.52 -8.55 -9.80
N GLU A 268 -3.44 -9.49 -9.97
CA GLU A 268 -4.31 -9.97 -8.92
C GLU A 268 -3.67 -11.17 -8.22
N VAL A 269 -3.76 -11.24 -6.90
CA VAL A 269 -3.10 -12.24 -6.07
C VAL A 269 -4.11 -12.83 -5.11
N ASP A 270 -4.23 -14.15 -5.07
CA ASP A 270 -5.01 -14.88 -4.07
C ASP A 270 -4.11 -15.23 -2.87
N LEU A 271 -4.33 -14.58 -1.74
CA LEU A 271 -3.51 -14.75 -0.52
C LEU A 271 -3.65 -16.14 0.10
N VAL A 272 -4.75 -16.85 -0.18
CA VAL A 272 -5.03 -18.19 0.37
C VAL A 272 -4.44 -19.30 -0.49
N THR A 273 -4.61 -19.24 -1.82
CA THR A 273 -4.06 -20.27 -2.74
C THR A 273 -2.61 -19.99 -3.10
N GLY A 274 -2.21 -18.72 -3.16
CA GLY A 274 -0.89 -18.28 -3.62
C GLY A 274 -0.81 -18.18 -5.15
N GLU A 275 -1.94 -18.13 -5.83
CA GLU A 275 -2.00 -17.90 -7.27
C GLU A 275 -1.89 -16.40 -7.56
N SER A 276 -1.22 -16.05 -8.65
CA SER A 276 -1.15 -14.68 -9.18
C SER A 276 -1.54 -14.69 -10.65
N GLU A 277 -2.34 -13.70 -11.06
CA GLU A 277 -2.82 -13.54 -12.43
C GLU A 277 -2.51 -12.12 -12.92
N LEU A 278 -2.00 -11.99 -14.15
CA LEU A 278 -1.82 -10.71 -14.81
C LEU A 278 -3.19 -10.14 -15.21
N VAL A 279 -3.53 -8.99 -14.64
CA VAL A 279 -4.80 -8.30 -14.87
C VAL A 279 -4.66 -7.21 -15.94
N LEU A 280 -3.59 -6.43 -15.89
CA LEU A 280 -3.39 -5.28 -16.76
C LEU A 280 -1.91 -5.11 -17.14
N GLU A 281 -1.65 -5.00 -18.46
CA GLU A 281 -0.40 -4.43 -18.95
C GLU A 281 -0.55 -2.90 -18.94
N THR A 282 0.25 -2.23 -18.12
CA THR A 282 0.24 -0.77 -17.97
C THR A 282 1.19 -0.11 -18.97
N ASP A 283 1.09 1.23 -19.12
CA ASP A 283 2.00 1.90 -20.03
C ASP A 283 3.43 1.96 -19.50
N ARG A 284 3.59 2.40 -18.24
CA ARG A 284 4.94 2.60 -17.74
C ARG A 284 5.02 2.82 -16.23
N LYS A 285 5.73 1.94 -15.53
CA LYS A 285 6.08 2.02 -14.11
C LYS A 285 4.87 2.25 -13.20
N PRO A 286 3.91 1.31 -13.16
CA PRO A 286 2.83 1.34 -12.19
C PRO A 286 3.45 1.31 -10.78
N ARG A 287 2.97 2.19 -9.88
CA ARG A 287 3.73 2.39 -8.65
C ARG A 287 2.95 2.24 -7.37
N HIS A 288 1.80 2.87 -7.26
CA HIS A 288 1.03 2.93 -6.02
C HIS A 288 -0.44 2.71 -6.29
N LEU A 289 -1.10 2.05 -5.35
CA LEU A 289 -2.52 1.73 -5.39
C LEU A 289 -3.22 2.29 -4.16
N VAL A 290 -4.43 2.80 -4.32
CA VAL A 290 -5.38 3.04 -3.23
C VAL A 290 -6.78 2.61 -3.66
N LEU A 291 -7.59 2.16 -2.70
CA LEU A 291 -9.00 1.83 -2.91
C LEU A 291 -9.89 3.01 -2.53
N SER A 292 -11.04 3.15 -3.20
CA SER A 292 -12.15 3.93 -2.65
C SER A 292 -12.63 3.30 -1.33
N PRO A 293 -13.25 4.08 -0.42
CA PRO A 293 -13.72 3.53 0.86
C PRO A 293 -14.69 2.36 0.74
N ASP A 294 -15.48 2.31 -0.33
CA ASP A 294 -16.38 1.19 -0.65
C ASP A 294 -15.70 0.06 -1.43
N ALA A 295 -14.40 0.20 -1.71
CA ALA A 295 -13.58 -0.68 -2.51
C ALA A 295 -14.11 -0.99 -3.93
N SER A 296 -15.06 -0.21 -4.46
CA SER A 296 -15.58 -0.40 -5.81
C SER A 296 -14.63 0.14 -6.89
N ARG A 297 -13.71 1.05 -6.50
CA ARG A 297 -12.71 1.67 -7.38
C ARG A 297 -11.32 1.50 -6.80
N MET A 298 -10.37 1.35 -7.69
CA MET A 298 -8.95 1.34 -7.39
C MET A 298 -8.26 2.41 -8.23
N TYR A 299 -7.39 3.19 -7.63
CA TYR A 299 -6.60 4.21 -8.30
C TYR A 299 -5.15 3.76 -8.39
N LEU A 300 -4.52 3.96 -9.54
CA LEU A 300 -3.16 3.53 -9.84
C LEU A 300 -2.34 4.69 -10.41
N THR A 301 -1.19 5.01 -9.80
CA THR A 301 -0.22 5.95 -10.39
C THR A 301 0.73 5.23 -11.35
N GLU A 302 0.88 5.75 -12.57
CA GLU A 302 1.91 5.35 -13.52
C GLU A 302 3.02 6.39 -13.55
N SER A 303 4.08 6.15 -12.76
CA SER A 303 5.19 7.10 -12.58
C SER A 303 5.94 7.43 -13.87
N GLY A 304 6.02 6.49 -14.77
CA GLY A 304 6.74 6.68 -16.04
C GLY A 304 5.90 7.25 -17.16
N ALA A 305 4.58 7.38 -16.97
CA ALA A 305 3.63 7.91 -17.95
C ALA A 305 3.00 9.24 -17.51
N ASP A 306 3.35 9.74 -16.30
CA ASP A 306 2.84 10.98 -15.72
C ASP A 306 1.30 11.01 -15.67
N ARG A 307 0.69 9.91 -15.22
CA ARG A 307 -0.77 9.80 -15.15
C ARG A 307 -1.28 8.96 -13.97
N LEU A 308 -2.57 9.13 -13.75
CA LEU A 308 -3.39 8.40 -12.79
C LEU A 308 -4.45 7.61 -13.58
N LEU A 309 -4.63 6.35 -13.25
CA LEU A 309 -5.70 5.49 -13.72
C LEU A 309 -6.73 5.27 -12.63
N GLU A 310 -7.99 5.21 -13.00
CA GLU A 310 -9.09 4.69 -12.21
C GLU A 310 -9.52 3.34 -12.81
N LEU A 311 -9.59 2.31 -11.97
CA LEU A 311 -9.95 0.96 -12.35
C LEU A 311 -11.21 0.51 -11.61
N ASP A 312 -11.99 -0.32 -12.25
CA ASP A 312 -13.02 -1.12 -11.59
C ASP A 312 -12.34 -2.23 -10.80
N THR A 313 -12.58 -2.29 -9.49
CA THR A 313 -11.87 -3.24 -8.62
C THR A 313 -12.28 -4.70 -8.85
N ALA A 314 -13.52 -4.95 -9.30
CA ALA A 314 -14.00 -6.30 -9.53
C ALA A 314 -13.48 -6.93 -10.83
N THR A 315 -13.11 -6.09 -11.81
CA THR A 315 -12.70 -6.56 -13.15
C THR A 315 -11.25 -6.21 -13.50
N GLY A 316 -10.64 -5.24 -12.79
CA GLY A 316 -9.33 -4.69 -13.14
C GLY A 316 -9.35 -3.81 -14.40
N GLU A 317 -10.52 -3.55 -15.00
CA GLU A 317 -10.62 -2.73 -16.20
C GLU A 317 -10.37 -1.24 -15.90
N VAL A 318 -9.61 -0.57 -16.78
CA VAL A 318 -9.41 0.87 -16.70
C VAL A 318 -10.69 1.59 -17.12
N LEU A 319 -11.25 2.37 -16.20
CA LEU A 319 -12.46 3.16 -16.43
C LEU A 319 -12.15 4.54 -16.95
N ARG A 320 -11.16 5.20 -16.37
CA ARG A 320 -10.74 6.57 -16.72
C ARG A 320 -9.25 6.74 -16.49
N GLU A 321 -8.69 7.75 -17.15
CA GLU A 321 -7.31 8.21 -16.93
C GLU A 321 -7.22 9.73 -16.93
N VAL A 322 -6.25 10.27 -16.19
CA VAL A 322 -5.97 11.71 -16.17
C VAL A 322 -4.46 11.95 -16.03
N GLY A 323 -3.97 13.02 -16.65
CA GLY A 323 -2.59 13.46 -16.49
C GLY A 323 -2.33 14.01 -15.09
N THR A 324 -1.12 13.79 -14.59
CA THR A 324 -0.63 14.30 -13.31
C THR A 324 0.54 15.27 -13.53
N GLY A 325 1.17 15.74 -12.46
CA GLY A 325 2.51 16.31 -12.55
C GLY A 325 3.55 15.23 -12.84
N ARG A 326 4.81 15.65 -13.05
CA ARG A 326 5.89 14.75 -13.49
C ARG A 326 6.29 13.74 -12.42
N GLU A 327 6.29 12.45 -12.79
CA GLU A 327 6.59 11.28 -12.00
C GLU A 327 5.70 11.18 -10.74
N PRO A 328 4.38 10.90 -10.89
CA PRO A 328 3.50 10.66 -9.75
C PRO A 328 4.00 9.43 -8.98
N ARG A 329 3.98 9.53 -7.64
CA ARG A 329 4.47 8.44 -6.80
C ARG A 329 3.38 7.87 -5.91
N THR A 330 3.30 8.34 -4.68
CA THR A 330 2.26 7.89 -3.75
C THR A 330 1.04 8.79 -3.83
N MET A 331 -0.07 8.28 -3.36
CA MET A 331 -1.33 9.01 -3.26
C MET A 331 -2.06 8.63 -1.99
N ALA A 332 -2.94 9.51 -1.55
CA ALA A 332 -3.87 9.28 -0.46
C ALA A 332 -5.28 9.62 -0.94
N ILE A 333 -6.28 8.97 -0.35
CA ILE A 333 -7.68 9.28 -0.57
C ILE A 333 -8.28 9.83 0.71
N SER A 334 -9.21 10.77 0.59
CA SER A 334 -9.96 11.29 1.74
C SER A 334 -10.88 10.21 2.34
N PRO A 335 -11.23 10.29 3.64
CA PRO A 335 -12.11 9.31 4.28
C PRO A 335 -13.50 9.22 3.67
N ASP A 336 -14.01 10.32 3.08
CA ASP A 336 -15.29 10.35 2.37
C ASP A 336 -15.18 9.81 0.92
N GLY A 337 -13.96 9.54 0.46
CA GLY A 337 -13.69 9.02 -0.87
C GLY A 337 -13.82 10.03 -2.01
N LEU A 338 -14.09 11.32 -1.72
CA LEU A 338 -14.40 12.33 -2.73
C LEU A 338 -13.18 13.09 -3.26
N ALA A 339 -12.02 12.98 -2.60
CA ALA A 339 -10.79 13.61 -3.07
C ALA A 339 -9.59 12.66 -3.02
N LEU A 340 -8.77 12.72 -4.07
CA LEU A 340 -7.52 11.99 -4.19
C LEU A 340 -6.36 12.97 -4.25
N TYR A 341 -5.26 12.68 -3.53
CA TYR A 341 -4.08 13.53 -3.43
C TYR A 341 -2.87 12.78 -3.98
N VAL A 342 -2.21 13.32 -5.00
CA VAL A 342 -1.10 12.66 -5.70
C VAL A 342 0.17 13.48 -5.58
N VAL A 343 1.26 12.91 -5.04
CA VAL A 343 2.57 13.56 -5.05
C VAL A 343 3.25 13.40 -6.40
N ASN A 344 3.78 14.49 -6.94
CA ASN A 344 4.48 14.56 -8.21
C ASN A 344 5.96 14.84 -7.96
N TYR A 345 6.77 13.80 -7.98
CA TYR A 345 8.14 13.78 -7.45
C TYR A 345 9.07 14.80 -8.10
N TYR A 346 9.11 14.86 -9.43
CA TYR A 346 9.95 15.81 -10.14
C TYR A 346 9.27 17.16 -10.44
N ALA A 347 7.97 17.26 -10.22
CA ALA A 347 7.28 18.54 -10.27
C ALA A 347 7.36 19.32 -8.95
N ASN A 348 7.67 18.62 -7.83
CA ASN A 348 7.63 19.18 -6.47
C ASN A 348 6.26 19.74 -6.09
N THR A 349 5.21 19.02 -6.45
CA THR A 349 3.82 19.41 -6.20
C THR A 349 3.00 18.26 -5.64
N VAL A 350 1.86 18.62 -5.05
CA VAL A 350 0.73 17.72 -4.80
C VAL A 350 -0.43 18.20 -5.64
N THR A 351 -1.06 17.29 -6.37
CA THR A 351 -2.30 17.53 -7.09
C THR A 351 -3.46 16.86 -6.38
N LYS A 352 -4.51 17.62 -6.12
CA LYS A 352 -5.79 17.16 -5.58
C LYS A 352 -6.78 16.99 -6.72
N PHE A 353 -7.39 15.81 -6.81
CA PHE A 353 -8.41 15.46 -7.81
C PHE A 353 -9.75 15.21 -7.14
N ASP A 354 -10.82 15.56 -7.83
CA ASP A 354 -12.19 15.13 -7.55
C ASP A 354 -12.35 13.68 -8.04
N THR A 355 -12.79 12.76 -7.20
CA THR A 355 -12.92 11.34 -7.58
C THR A 355 -14.13 11.07 -8.48
N ASP A 356 -15.20 11.87 -8.38
CA ASP A 356 -16.39 11.69 -9.20
C ASP A 356 -16.14 12.06 -10.66
N SER A 357 -15.42 13.17 -10.90
CA SER A 357 -15.11 13.67 -12.25
C SER A 357 -13.72 13.28 -12.75
N LEU A 358 -12.79 12.97 -11.86
CA LEU A 358 -11.36 12.83 -12.06
C LEU A 358 -10.68 14.14 -12.53
N GLU A 359 -11.33 15.30 -12.32
CA GLU A 359 -10.77 16.61 -12.64
C GLU A 359 -9.86 17.14 -11.53
N GLU A 360 -8.85 17.92 -11.93
CA GLU A 360 -7.99 18.60 -10.98
C GLU A 360 -8.77 19.69 -10.21
N ILE A 361 -8.74 19.59 -8.87
CA ILE A 361 -9.26 20.63 -7.98
C ILE A 361 -8.20 21.71 -7.74
N GLN A 362 -6.98 21.28 -7.45
CA GLN A 362 -5.88 22.16 -7.07
C GLN A 362 -4.54 21.45 -7.21
N THR A 363 -3.51 22.20 -7.59
CA THR A 363 -2.11 21.82 -7.46
C THR A 363 -1.39 22.80 -6.55
N VAL A 364 -0.66 22.28 -5.54
CA VAL A 364 0.12 23.07 -4.58
C VAL A 364 1.60 22.70 -4.65
N GLU A 365 2.47 23.69 -4.43
CA GLU A 365 3.91 23.46 -4.30
C GLU A 365 4.25 22.89 -2.92
N VAL A 366 5.22 21.97 -2.88
CA VAL A 366 5.75 21.33 -1.67
C VAL A 366 7.28 21.36 -1.67
N GLY A 367 7.90 20.74 -0.68
CA GLY A 367 9.36 20.57 -0.65
C GLY A 367 9.87 19.74 -1.83
N GLN A 368 11.21 19.65 -1.94
CA GLN A 368 11.85 18.93 -3.06
C GLN A 368 11.66 17.43 -2.95
N ASN A 369 11.30 16.81 -4.08
CA ASN A 369 11.15 15.39 -4.25
C ASN A 369 10.10 14.78 -3.28
N PRO A 370 8.82 15.23 -3.34
CA PRO A 370 7.76 14.65 -2.52
C PRO A 370 7.60 13.17 -2.89
N ILE A 371 7.54 12.31 -1.87
CA ILE A 371 7.62 10.87 -2.09
C ILE A 371 6.57 10.07 -1.32
N GLY A 372 6.15 10.57 -0.15
CA GLY A 372 5.11 9.99 0.70
C GLY A 372 3.99 11.00 0.93
N ILE A 373 2.77 10.51 1.08
CA ILE A 373 1.60 11.34 1.40
C ILE A 373 0.59 10.51 2.18
N THR A 374 -0.06 11.16 3.14
CA THR A 374 -1.17 10.57 3.89
C THR A 374 -2.22 11.63 4.19
N TYR A 375 -3.47 11.19 4.26
CA TYR A 375 -4.57 12.00 4.82
C TYR A 375 -4.71 11.62 6.31
N GLU A 376 -4.65 12.59 7.19
CA GLU A 376 -4.82 12.44 8.62
C GLU A 376 -6.28 12.82 9.00
N PRO A 377 -7.10 11.84 9.42
CA PRO A 377 -8.55 12.04 9.48
C PRO A 377 -9.03 12.82 10.70
N THR A 378 -8.27 12.88 11.79
CA THR A 378 -8.73 13.53 13.04
C THR A 378 -8.74 15.05 12.96
N GLN A 379 -7.86 15.62 12.13
CA GLN A 379 -7.71 17.06 11.92
C GLN A 379 -8.07 17.51 10.50
N GLY A 380 -8.35 16.56 9.57
CA GLY A 380 -8.57 16.87 8.17
C GLY A 380 -7.33 17.45 7.50
N ARG A 381 -6.17 16.79 7.68
CA ARG A 381 -4.87 17.27 7.21
C ARG A 381 -4.22 16.33 6.22
N VAL A 382 -3.55 16.92 5.24
CA VAL A 382 -2.67 16.19 4.32
C VAL A 382 -1.22 16.44 4.71
N TRP A 383 -0.49 15.34 4.95
CA TRP A 383 0.94 15.33 5.28
C TRP A 383 1.73 14.81 4.10
N VAL A 384 2.81 15.51 3.73
CA VAL A 384 3.62 15.22 2.56
C VAL A 384 5.09 15.09 2.95
N ALA A 385 5.64 13.89 2.83
CA ALA A 385 7.05 13.62 3.02
C ALA A 385 7.86 14.04 1.79
N ASN A 386 8.83 14.94 1.98
CA ASN A 386 9.75 15.37 0.95
C ASN A 386 11.12 14.72 1.20
N TYR A 387 11.61 13.99 0.23
CA TYR A 387 12.84 13.21 0.34
C TYR A 387 14.07 14.05 0.63
N ALA A 388 14.03 15.35 0.30
CA ALA A 388 15.09 16.31 0.60
C ALA A 388 15.15 16.77 2.08
N GLY A 389 14.29 16.24 2.97
CA GLY A 389 14.40 16.46 4.42
C GLY A 389 13.37 17.42 5.00
N SER A 390 12.11 17.31 4.59
CA SER A 390 11.01 18.04 5.22
C SER A 390 9.68 17.28 5.12
N ILE A 391 8.72 17.68 5.95
CA ILE A 391 7.33 17.26 5.85
C ILE A 391 6.48 18.53 5.74
N ASP A 392 5.71 18.68 4.66
CA ASP A 392 4.70 19.73 4.55
C ASP A 392 3.38 19.24 5.10
N VAL A 393 2.68 20.10 5.83
CA VAL A 393 1.35 19.85 6.38
C VAL A 393 0.38 20.87 5.83
N PHE A 394 -0.77 20.38 5.32
CA PHE A 394 -1.84 21.21 4.79
C PHE A 394 -3.14 20.93 5.56
N ASP A 395 -3.88 21.98 5.90
CA ASP A 395 -5.28 21.84 6.28
C ASP A 395 -6.13 21.69 5.02
N ASP A 396 -7.01 20.70 4.97
CA ASP A 396 -7.94 20.45 3.85
C ASP A 396 -9.38 20.80 4.23
N THR A 397 -9.59 21.98 4.76
CA THR A 397 -10.86 22.42 5.33
C THR A 397 -11.33 23.76 4.75
N ALA A 398 -10.51 24.45 3.94
CA ALA A 398 -10.88 25.73 3.37
C ALA A 398 -11.87 25.57 2.20
N PRO A 399 -12.97 26.33 2.16
CA PRO A 399 -13.92 26.26 1.05
C PRO A 399 -13.28 26.55 -0.31
N ARG A 400 -13.68 25.81 -1.35
CA ARG A 400 -13.16 25.94 -2.73
C ARG A 400 -13.46 27.28 -3.36
N ASP A 401 -14.57 27.92 -3.01
CA ASP A 401 -15.06 29.20 -3.56
C ASP A 401 -14.46 30.43 -2.89
N GLY A 402 -13.58 30.26 -1.91
CA GLY A 402 -12.87 31.35 -1.25
C GLY A 402 -13.73 32.20 -0.32
N THR A 403 -14.94 31.77 0.01
CA THR A 403 -15.76 32.39 1.06
C THR A 403 -15.19 31.98 2.42
N ILE A 404 -14.23 32.74 2.91
CA ILE A 404 -13.86 32.70 4.33
C ILE A 404 -15.01 33.38 5.07
N GLU A 405 -15.84 32.61 5.79
CA GLU A 405 -16.77 33.23 6.74
C GLU A 405 -15.95 34.02 7.77
N PRO A 406 -16.37 35.24 8.09
CA PRO A 406 -15.61 36.18 8.91
C PRO A 406 -15.54 35.79 10.40
#